data_dd8af32cd6e778a99b79dd2f2967e97a
#
_entry.id   dd8af32cd6e778a99b79dd2f2967e97a
#
_cell.length_a   1.000
_cell.length_b   1.000
_cell.length_c   1.000
_cell.angle_alpha   90.00
_cell.angle_beta   90.00
_cell.angle_gamma   90.00
#
_symmetry.space_group_name_H-M   'P 1'
#
loop_
_entity.id
_entity.type
_entity.pdbx_description
1 polymer ?
#
loop_
_entity_poly.entity_id
_entity_poly.type
_entity_poly.pdbx_seq_one_letter_code
_entity_poly.pdbx_strand_id
1 'polypeptide(L)'
;MIQHSPILVLAPHTDDGELGCGGLISKYIEKGADVYYVAFSNAHISLPAGYHKDTLIKEMSAATAVLGIPSNNLLLYDFPVRNFPDKRQEILQTMIGLRESISPKLVLCPSLNDIHQDHETIAQEALRCFKKQSILCYEEPWNN
;
A
#
# COMPACT_ATOMS: atom_id res chain seq x y z
N MET A 1 -3.65 17.19 17.44
CA MET A 1 -3.33 15.86 16.89
C MET A 1 -4.42 15.44 15.91
N ILE A 2 -4.07 14.90 14.76
CA ILE A 2 -5.05 14.35 13.83
C ILE A 2 -5.56 13.02 14.37
N GLN A 3 -6.87 12.87 14.43
CA GLN A 3 -7.54 11.73 15.08
C GLN A 3 -7.14 10.36 14.48
N HIS A 4 -6.66 10.32 13.23
CA HIS A 4 -6.33 9.12 12.48
C HIS A 4 -4.85 9.01 12.09
N SER A 5 -3.93 9.55 12.88
CA SER A 5 -2.48 9.42 12.62
C SER A 5 -1.84 8.48 13.66
N PRO A 6 -0.87 7.61 13.31
CA PRO A 6 -0.33 7.38 11.95
C PRO A 6 -1.33 6.70 10.99
N ILE A 7 -1.13 6.95 9.69
CA ILE A 7 -1.88 6.32 8.60
C ILE A 7 -0.97 5.33 7.87
N LEU A 8 -1.48 4.14 7.60
CA LEU A 8 -0.78 3.10 6.86
C LEU A 8 -1.49 2.84 5.53
N VAL A 9 -0.79 3.06 4.42
CA VAL A 9 -1.26 2.75 3.07
C VAL A 9 -0.68 1.40 2.66
N LEU A 10 -1.54 0.44 2.36
CA LEU A 10 -1.17 -0.88 1.87
C LEU A 10 -1.39 -0.91 0.35
N ALA A 11 -0.30 -0.86 -0.42
CA ALA A 11 -0.32 -0.94 -1.87
C ALA A 11 0.18 -2.35 -2.29
N PRO A 12 -0.63 -3.15 -3.00
CA PRO A 12 -0.17 -4.43 -3.55
C PRO A 12 1.09 -4.27 -4.41
N HIS A 13 1.07 -3.32 -5.33
CA HIS A 13 2.19 -2.96 -6.20
C HIS A 13 2.63 -1.51 -5.96
N THR A 14 3.55 -1.01 -6.75
CA THR A 14 4.21 0.27 -6.49
C THR A 14 3.33 1.50 -6.62
N ASP A 15 2.27 1.45 -7.44
CA ASP A 15 1.43 2.59 -7.86
C ASP A 15 -0.01 2.55 -7.32
N ASP A 16 -0.47 1.42 -6.79
CA ASP A 16 -1.88 1.24 -6.42
C ASP A 16 -2.37 2.26 -5.38
N GLY A 17 -1.56 2.54 -4.36
CA GLY A 17 -1.95 3.48 -3.30
C GLY A 17 -2.04 4.92 -3.78
N GLU A 18 -1.16 5.36 -4.68
CA GLU A 18 -1.20 6.72 -5.24
C GLU A 18 -2.34 6.90 -6.22
N LEU A 19 -2.62 5.87 -7.04
CA LEU A 19 -3.74 5.89 -7.99
C LEU A 19 -5.08 5.77 -7.28
N GLY A 20 -5.19 4.87 -6.30
CA GLY A 20 -6.43 4.61 -5.59
C GLY A 20 -6.80 5.66 -4.53
N CYS A 21 -5.82 6.24 -3.84
CA CYS A 21 -6.10 7.15 -2.74
C CYS A 21 -5.13 8.33 -2.58
N GLY A 22 -4.39 8.73 -3.63
CA GLY A 22 -3.41 9.82 -3.58
C GLY A 22 -3.97 11.16 -3.10
N GLY A 23 -5.17 11.54 -3.55
CA GLY A 23 -5.86 12.75 -3.08
C GLY A 23 -6.17 12.73 -1.58
N LEU A 24 -6.53 11.56 -1.04
CA LEU A 24 -6.77 11.39 0.39
C LEU A 24 -5.46 11.46 1.18
N ILE A 25 -4.40 10.83 0.69
CA ILE A 25 -3.05 10.88 1.27
C ILE A 25 -2.59 12.34 1.38
N SER A 26 -2.62 13.08 0.26
CA SER A 26 -2.23 14.51 0.23
C SER A 26 -3.02 15.34 1.24
N LYS A 27 -4.32 15.18 1.28
CA LYS A 27 -5.20 15.87 2.24
C LYS A 27 -4.84 15.60 3.70
N TYR A 28 -4.48 14.37 4.05
CA TYR A 28 -4.07 14.03 5.42
C TYR A 28 -2.70 14.61 5.75
N ILE A 29 -1.75 14.57 4.80
CA ILE A 29 -0.42 15.14 4.97
C ILE A 29 -0.50 16.67 5.16
N GLU A 30 -1.30 17.38 4.36
CA GLU A 30 -1.56 18.81 4.53
C GLU A 30 -2.10 19.16 5.94
N LYS A 31 -2.81 18.24 6.57
CA LYS A 31 -3.29 18.36 7.95
C LYS A 31 -2.27 17.93 8.99
N GLY A 32 -1.05 17.56 8.59
CA GLY A 32 0.03 17.15 9.49
C GLY A 32 -0.04 15.69 9.95
N ALA A 33 -0.74 14.81 9.21
CA ALA A 33 -0.71 13.38 9.50
C ALA A 33 0.63 12.76 9.14
N ASP A 34 1.06 11.78 9.93
CA ASP A 34 2.18 10.92 9.61
C ASP A 34 1.67 9.75 8.75
N VAL A 35 2.14 9.66 7.51
CA VAL A 35 1.69 8.66 6.54
C VAL A 35 2.84 7.73 6.17
N TYR A 36 2.59 6.43 6.29
CA TYR A 36 3.47 5.36 5.83
C TYR A 36 2.88 4.71 4.59
N TYR A 37 3.70 4.54 3.56
CA TYR A 37 3.32 3.88 2.32
C TYR A 37 4.10 2.57 2.18
N VAL A 38 3.38 1.47 1.98
CA VAL A 38 3.96 0.13 1.89
C VAL A 38 3.55 -0.49 0.57
N ALA A 39 4.51 -0.75 -0.32
CA ALA A 39 4.32 -1.58 -1.51
C ALA A 39 4.79 -3.01 -1.21
N PHE A 40 3.91 -3.99 -1.45
CA PHE A 40 4.21 -5.40 -1.19
C PHE A 40 5.03 -6.07 -2.30
N SER A 41 5.00 -5.52 -3.51
CA SER A 41 5.81 -5.98 -4.65
C SER A 41 6.47 -4.82 -5.38
N ASN A 42 7.71 -5.03 -5.81
CA ASN A 42 8.37 -4.11 -6.74
C ASN A 42 7.87 -4.27 -8.19
N ALA A 43 7.09 -5.32 -8.47
CA ALA A 43 6.43 -5.62 -9.75
C ALA A 43 7.35 -5.62 -10.99
N HIS A 44 8.68 -5.75 -10.82
CA HIS A 44 9.66 -5.61 -11.90
C HIS A 44 9.44 -6.56 -13.08
N ILE A 45 8.87 -7.75 -12.83
CA ILE A 45 8.56 -8.73 -13.88
C ILE A 45 7.40 -8.29 -14.80
N SER A 46 6.66 -7.26 -14.41
CA SER A 46 5.57 -6.68 -15.22
C SER A 46 6.06 -5.56 -16.14
N LEU A 47 7.33 -5.15 -16.04
CA LEU A 47 7.90 -4.12 -16.88
C LEU A 47 7.97 -4.57 -18.34
N PRO A 48 7.60 -3.70 -19.30
CA PRO A 48 7.84 -3.95 -20.71
C PRO A 48 9.34 -4.09 -21.01
N ALA A 49 9.65 -4.77 -22.12
CA ALA A 49 11.04 -4.89 -22.58
C ALA A 49 11.67 -3.51 -22.83
N GLY A 50 12.92 -3.35 -22.41
CA GLY A 50 13.68 -2.11 -22.58
C GLY A 50 13.68 -1.18 -21.35
N TYR A 51 12.85 -1.43 -20.35
CA TYR A 51 12.90 -0.68 -19.09
C TYR A 51 13.89 -1.31 -18.10
N HIS A 52 14.55 -0.46 -17.31
CA HIS A 52 15.41 -0.94 -16.23
C HIS A 52 14.57 -1.50 -15.08
N LYS A 53 15.03 -2.56 -14.43
CA LYS A 53 14.30 -3.24 -13.33
C LYS A 53 13.89 -2.34 -12.17
N ASP A 54 14.60 -1.22 -11.96
CA ASP A 54 14.31 -0.27 -10.89
C ASP A 54 13.33 0.85 -11.32
N THR A 55 12.79 0.81 -12.54
CA THR A 55 11.92 1.87 -13.08
C THR A 55 10.73 2.10 -12.17
N LEU A 56 9.97 1.06 -11.82
CA LEU A 56 8.77 1.19 -10.97
C LEU A 56 9.10 1.68 -9.55
N ILE A 57 10.25 1.29 -9.01
CA ILE A 57 10.72 1.77 -7.69
C ILE A 57 11.00 3.27 -7.74
N LYS A 58 11.64 3.75 -8.80
CA LYS A 58 11.92 5.19 -8.99
C LYS A 58 10.64 6.00 -9.20
N GLU A 59 9.71 5.47 -9.97
CA GLU A 59 8.40 6.11 -10.17
C GLU A 59 7.62 6.20 -8.86
N MET A 60 7.54 5.12 -8.08
CA MET A 60 6.94 5.12 -6.74
C MET A 60 7.58 6.15 -5.82
N SER A 61 8.92 6.22 -5.78
CA SER A 61 9.63 7.17 -4.95
C SER A 61 9.35 8.62 -5.36
N ALA A 62 9.27 8.90 -6.66
CA ALA A 62 8.94 10.22 -7.18
C ALA A 62 7.48 10.61 -6.86
N ALA A 63 6.53 9.72 -7.09
CA ALA A 63 5.11 9.96 -6.83
C ALA A 63 4.82 10.16 -5.34
N THR A 64 5.35 9.31 -4.46
CA THR A 64 5.17 9.44 -3.01
C THR A 64 5.83 10.71 -2.47
N ALA A 65 6.96 11.16 -3.03
CA ALA A 65 7.58 12.44 -2.69
C ALA A 65 6.68 13.63 -3.07
N VAL A 66 6.03 13.59 -4.24
CA VAL A 66 5.05 14.63 -4.66
C VAL A 66 3.84 14.65 -3.70
N LEU A 67 3.40 13.52 -3.20
CA LEU A 67 2.33 13.44 -2.20
C LEU A 67 2.78 13.97 -0.83
N GLY A 68 4.08 14.16 -0.60
CA GLY A 68 4.64 14.65 0.66
C GLY A 68 4.99 13.54 1.67
N ILE A 69 5.04 12.28 1.25
CA ILE A 69 5.45 11.16 2.12
C ILE A 69 6.97 11.19 2.28
N PRO A 70 7.51 11.24 3.52
CA PRO A 70 8.95 11.16 3.74
C PRO A 70 9.53 9.84 3.26
N SER A 71 10.74 9.84 2.71
CA SER A 71 11.38 8.62 2.18
C SER A 71 11.59 7.51 3.22
N ASN A 72 11.75 7.87 4.50
CA ASN A 72 11.84 6.91 5.60
C ASN A 72 10.50 6.26 5.98
N ASN A 73 9.39 6.80 5.48
CA ASN A 73 8.04 6.23 5.64
C ASN A 73 7.61 5.42 4.40
N LEU A 74 8.49 5.26 3.41
CA LEU A 74 8.26 4.46 2.21
C LEU A 74 8.92 3.09 2.39
N LEU A 75 8.10 2.03 2.45
CA LEU A 75 8.57 0.66 2.62
C LEU A 75 8.24 -0.16 1.36
N LEU A 76 9.19 -1.00 0.96
CA LEU A 76 9.05 -1.86 -0.21
C LEU A 76 9.41 -3.29 0.15
N TYR A 77 8.52 -4.22 -0.17
CA TYR A 77 8.74 -5.66 -0.14
C TYR A 77 8.86 -6.22 -1.55
N ASP A 78 9.22 -7.48 -1.66
CA ASP A 78 9.47 -8.14 -2.94
C ASP A 78 8.66 -9.44 -3.05
N PHE A 79 7.38 -9.40 -2.68
CA PHE A 79 6.48 -10.52 -2.94
C PHE A 79 6.28 -10.68 -4.45
N PRO A 80 6.28 -11.91 -4.97
CA PRO A 80 6.16 -12.12 -6.40
C PRO A 80 4.77 -11.70 -6.89
N VAL A 81 4.74 -10.73 -7.82
CA VAL A 81 3.50 -10.22 -8.42
C VAL A 81 2.69 -11.36 -9.04
N ARG A 82 1.36 -11.32 -8.90
CA ARG A 82 0.38 -12.33 -9.30
C ARG A 82 0.38 -13.62 -8.48
N ASN A 83 1.25 -13.75 -7.47
CA ASN A 83 1.35 -14.93 -6.61
C ASN A 83 1.02 -14.65 -5.13
N PHE A 84 0.40 -13.52 -4.81
CA PHE A 84 0.02 -13.20 -3.43
C PHE A 84 -0.92 -14.21 -2.79
N PRO A 85 -1.86 -14.86 -3.53
CA PRO A 85 -2.69 -15.92 -2.96
C PRO A 85 -1.90 -17.07 -2.34
N ASP A 86 -0.74 -17.42 -2.92
CA ASP A 86 0.14 -18.48 -2.39
C ASP A 86 1.01 -17.98 -1.22
N LYS A 87 1.07 -16.65 -1.00
CA LYS A 87 1.89 -15.98 0.01
C LYS A 87 1.08 -15.37 1.16
N ARG A 88 -0.21 -15.70 1.27
CA ARG A 88 -1.14 -15.08 2.23
C ARG A 88 -0.61 -15.03 3.66
N GLN A 89 -0.05 -16.14 4.15
CA GLN A 89 0.44 -16.19 5.53
C GLN A 89 1.69 -15.33 5.74
N GLU A 90 2.59 -15.26 4.75
CA GLU A 90 3.78 -14.41 4.81
C GLU A 90 3.38 -12.93 4.76
N ILE A 91 2.42 -12.58 3.90
CA ILE A 91 1.86 -11.22 3.80
C ILE A 91 1.18 -10.82 5.11
N LEU A 92 0.36 -11.70 5.69
CA LEU A 92 -0.27 -11.43 6.99
C LEU A 92 0.79 -11.20 8.08
N GLN A 93 1.84 -12.00 8.13
CA GLN A 93 2.91 -11.86 9.11
C GLN A 93 3.66 -10.52 8.94
N THR A 94 3.89 -10.10 7.69
CA THR A 94 4.44 -8.78 7.37
C THR A 94 3.53 -7.66 7.89
N MET A 95 2.22 -7.75 7.64
CA MET A 95 1.25 -6.77 8.15
C MET A 95 1.21 -6.71 9.69
N ILE A 96 1.36 -7.85 10.36
CA ILE A 96 1.43 -7.89 11.83
C ILE A 96 2.65 -7.11 12.32
N GLY A 97 3.82 -7.30 11.72
CA GLY A 97 5.02 -6.53 12.04
C GLY A 97 4.85 -5.03 11.80
N LEU A 98 4.22 -4.65 10.68
CA LEU A 98 3.89 -3.25 10.39
C LEU A 98 2.92 -2.66 11.44
N ARG A 99 1.90 -3.40 11.82
CA ARG A 99 0.95 -2.98 12.86
C ARG A 99 1.65 -2.71 14.19
N GLU A 100 2.57 -3.58 14.58
CA GLU A 100 3.30 -3.46 15.84
C GLU A 100 4.30 -2.30 15.84
N SER A 101 5.02 -2.10 14.73
CA SER A 101 6.04 -1.06 14.61
C SER A 101 5.46 0.34 14.38
N ILE A 102 4.39 0.47 13.59
CA ILE A 102 3.80 1.76 13.21
C ILE A 102 2.63 2.13 14.13
N SER A 103 1.90 1.15 14.66
CA SER A 103 0.67 1.35 15.45
C SER A 103 -0.35 2.26 14.74
N PRO A 104 -0.73 1.97 13.49
CA PRO A 104 -1.58 2.86 12.70
C PRO A 104 -2.96 3.03 13.34
N LYS A 105 -3.56 4.21 13.15
CA LYS A 105 -4.95 4.51 13.53
C LYS A 105 -5.91 4.36 12.36
N LEU A 106 -5.42 4.57 11.16
CA LEU A 106 -6.14 4.39 9.91
C LEU A 106 -5.30 3.55 8.96
N VAL A 107 -5.94 2.58 8.31
CA VAL A 107 -5.34 1.75 7.26
C VAL A 107 -6.11 2.00 5.98
N LEU A 108 -5.39 2.28 4.90
CA LEU A 108 -5.94 2.37 3.54
C LEU A 108 -5.51 1.11 2.79
N CYS A 109 -6.44 0.37 2.22
CA CYS A 109 -6.18 -0.87 1.48
C CYS A 109 -7.08 -0.98 0.25
N PRO A 110 -6.80 -1.89 -0.70
CA PRO A 110 -7.66 -2.10 -1.84
C PRO A 110 -9.09 -2.51 -1.44
N SER A 111 -10.04 -2.27 -2.35
CA SER A 111 -11.42 -2.75 -2.24
C SER A 111 -11.47 -4.28 -2.15
N LEU A 112 -12.41 -4.80 -1.37
CA LEU A 112 -12.72 -6.24 -1.32
C LEU A 112 -13.36 -6.75 -2.62
N ASN A 113 -13.84 -5.86 -3.48
CA ASN A 113 -14.44 -6.17 -4.77
C ASN A 113 -13.44 -6.06 -5.93
N ASP A 114 -12.18 -5.73 -5.64
CA ASP A 114 -11.12 -5.67 -6.66
C ASP A 114 -10.87 -7.08 -7.24
N ILE A 115 -10.89 -7.19 -8.56
CA ILE A 115 -10.76 -8.47 -9.26
C ILE A 115 -9.31 -8.93 -9.44
N HIS A 116 -8.33 -8.09 -9.08
CA HIS A 116 -6.93 -8.50 -9.13
C HIS A 116 -6.59 -9.36 -7.91
N GLN A 117 -6.10 -10.58 -8.12
CA GLN A 117 -5.84 -11.55 -7.07
C GLN A 117 -4.87 -11.07 -5.98
N ASP A 118 -3.89 -10.23 -6.33
CA ASP A 118 -2.95 -9.65 -5.36
C ASP A 118 -3.66 -8.61 -4.50
N HIS A 119 -4.51 -7.76 -5.10
CA HIS A 119 -5.31 -6.75 -4.40
C HIS A 119 -6.30 -7.41 -3.45
N GLU A 120 -7.02 -8.43 -3.92
CA GLU A 120 -7.93 -9.22 -3.09
C GLU A 120 -7.20 -9.81 -1.87
N THR A 121 -6.01 -10.36 -2.07
CA THR A 121 -5.19 -10.92 -0.99
C THR A 121 -4.83 -9.85 0.04
N ILE A 122 -4.32 -8.69 -0.39
CA ILE A 122 -3.99 -7.59 0.52
C ILE A 122 -5.22 -7.12 1.29
N ALA A 123 -6.36 -6.93 0.63
CA ALA A 123 -7.60 -6.50 1.26
C ALA A 123 -8.07 -7.49 2.34
N GLN A 124 -8.11 -8.78 2.03
CA GLN A 124 -8.54 -9.82 2.96
C GLN A 124 -7.61 -9.93 4.16
N GLU A 125 -6.29 -9.90 3.95
CA GLU A 125 -5.33 -10.01 5.05
C GLU A 125 -5.28 -8.72 5.89
N ALA A 126 -5.55 -7.55 5.30
CA ALA A 126 -5.72 -6.30 6.05
C ALA A 126 -6.88 -6.39 7.04
N LEU A 127 -8.04 -6.91 6.64
CA LEU A 127 -9.18 -7.12 7.55
C LEU A 127 -8.86 -8.10 8.68
N ARG A 128 -8.07 -9.13 8.41
CA ARG A 128 -7.64 -10.09 9.43
C ARG A 128 -6.65 -9.47 10.42
N CYS A 129 -5.74 -8.62 9.92
CA CYS A 129 -4.67 -8.03 10.72
C CYS A 129 -5.14 -6.84 11.56
N PHE A 130 -5.91 -5.92 10.95
CA PHE A 130 -6.20 -4.60 11.53
C PHE A 130 -7.61 -4.50 12.14
N LYS A 131 -8.02 -5.51 12.93
CA LYS A 131 -9.37 -5.63 13.52
C LYS A 131 -9.75 -4.49 14.48
N LYS A 132 -8.77 -3.77 15.00
CA LYS A 132 -8.98 -2.69 16.00
C LYS A 132 -8.69 -1.30 15.43
N GLN A 133 -8.27 -1.22 14.17
CA GLN A 133 -8.00 0.02 13.46
C GLN A 133 -9.19 0.41 12.59
N SER A 134 -9.29 1.69 12.25
CA SER A 134 -10.17 2.12 11.17
C SER A 134 -9.58 1.69 9.84
N ILE A 135 -10.41 1.13 8.96
CA ILE A 135 -10.01 0.73 7.61
C ILE A 135 -10.87 1.46 6.61
N LEU A 136 -10.25 2.07 5.61
CA LEU A 136 -10.90 2.59 4.41
C LEU A 136 -10.36 1.84 3.20
N CYS A 137 -11.26 1.33 2.38
CA CYS A 137 -10.91 0.68 1.14
C CYS A 137 -10.91 1.69 0.00
N TYR A 138 -9.85 1.71 -0.81
CA TYR A 138 -9.82 2.48 -2.05
C TYR A 138 -10.18 1.61 -3.24
N GLU A 139 -10.68 2.24 -4.29
CA GLU A 139 -11.06 1.58 -5.53
C GLU A 139 -10.20 2.05 -6.68
N GLU A 140 -9.85 1.10 -7.54
CA GLU A 140 -9.27 1.36 -8.85
C GLU A 140 -10.34 1.03 -9.90
N PRO A 141 -10.89 2.04 -10.63
CA PRO A 141 -12.07 1.86 -11.46
C PRO A 141 -11.95 0.78 -12.54
N TRP A 142 -10.72 0.46 -12.96
CA TRP A 142 -10.47 -0.60 -13.95
C TRP A 142 -10.46 -2.01 -13.39
N ASN A 143 -10.47 -2.16 -12.06
CA ASN A 143 -10.44 -3.45 -11.35
C ASN A 143 -11.74 -3.78 -10.59
N ASN A 144 -12.76 -2.91 -10.65
CA ASN A 144 -14.04 -3.10 -9.96
C ASN A 144 -15.20 -3.29 -10.93
#